data_4daa2b0b171f569ac1816c081f5bdfe4
#
_entry.id   4daa2b0b171f569ac1816c081f5bdfe4
#
_cell.length_a   1.000
_cell.length_b   1.000
_cell.length_c   1.000
_cell.angle_alpha   90.00
_cell.angle_beta   90.00
_cell.angle_gamma   90.00
#
_symmetry.space_group_name_H-M   'P 1'
#
loop_
_entity.id
_entity.type
_entity.pdbx_description
1 polymer ?
#
loop_
_entity_poly.entity_id
_entity_poly.type
_entity_poly.pdbx_seq_one_letter_code
_entity_poly.pdbx_strand_id
1 'polypeptide(L)'
;MQYGKVEISGVNTNDLKVLSEDEKLSLLRRTRQGDKKARDELIRGNLRLVLSVLQKFTGRSDSADDLFQVGVVGLIKAIDNFDPKFEVKFSSYAHPMIAGEVRRYLRDFQPVRVSRSLRDLAYKSMLAKEKLTEKLMREPTTTEIAEETGEDRCDIVTAMESVSEPVSLYEPVYSEAGDTLYVVDQIKDSCDDKTWLDELAVKQTIASLQPREKKILYLRFFKGKTQMEVAGQIGISQAQVSRLEKNALDKIKKQF
;
A
#
# COMPACT_ATOMS: atom_id res chain seq x y z
N MET A 1 26.79 4.95 18.07
CA MET A 1 25.87 5.10 16.92
C MET A 1 25.63 6.58 16.70
N GLN A 2 26.12 7.14 15.58
CA GLN A 2 25.80 8.52 15.19
C GLN A 2 24.35 8.49 14.65
N TYR A 3 23.42 9.02 15.42
CA TYR A 3 22.06 9.21 14.94
C TYR A 3 22.07 10.34 13.90
N GLY A 4 21.53 10.08 12.71
CA GLY A 4 21.43 11.04 11.63
C GLY A 4 20.65 12.28 12.08
N LYS A 5 21.05 13.45 11.58
CA LYS A 5 20.37 14.72 11.84
C LYS A 5 19.00 14.68 11.17
N VAL A 6 17.92 14.79 11.94
CA VAL A 6 16.56 14.86 11.39
C VAL A 6 16.33 16.29 10.90
N GLU A 7 16.21 16.49 9.60
CA GLU A 7 15.84 17.77 8.98
C GLU A 7 14.33 17.81 8.78
N ILE A 8 13.70 18.88 9.24
CA ILE A 8 12.25 19.08 9.18
C ILE A 8 11.98 20.39 8.45
N SER A 9 11.09 20.34 7.47
CA SER A 9 10.70 21.49 6.67
C SER A 9 10.05 22.57 7.54
N GLY A 10 10.60 23.79 7.50
CA GLY A 10 10.04 24.96 8.21
C GLY A 10 10.36 25.06 9.71
N VAL A 11 11.10 24.11 10.29
CA VAL A 11 11.53 24.17 11.69
C VAL A 11 13.05 24.21 11.77
N ASN A 12 13.60 25.34 12.23
CA ASN A 12 15.03 25.40 12.51
C ASN A 12 15.34 24.62 13.80
N THR A 13 15.80 23.39 13.64
CA THR A 13 16.08 22.46 14.75
C THR A 13 17.20 22.93 15.68
N ASN A 14 18.04 23.87 15.24
CA ASN A 14 19.13 24.41 16.04
C ASN A 14 18.65 25.48 17.03
N ASP A 15 17.58 26.22 16.71
CA ASP A 15 17.08 27.36 17.51
C ASP A 15 15.97 26.96 18.50
N LEU A 16 15.73 25.66 18.67
CA LEU A 16 14.71 25.16 19.59
C LEU A 16 15.11 25.44 21.04
N LYS A 17 14.35 26.32 21.70
CA LYS A 17 14.49 26.64 23.12
C LYS A 17 14.34 25.37 23.96
N VAL A 18 15.19 25.20 24.95
CA VAL A 18 15.06 24.16 25.97
C VAL A 18 14.61 24.82 27.26
N LEU A 19 13.47 24.39 27.79
CA LEU A 19 12.95 24.88 29.07
C LEU A 19 13.59 24.13 30.24
N SER A 20 13.87 24.84 31.32
CA SER A 20 14.26 24.23 32.59
C SER A 20 13.09 23.47 33.22
N GLU A 21 13.33 22.57 34.15
CA GLU A 21 12.26 21.78 34.80
C GLU A 21 11.28 22.68 35.58
N ASP A 22 11.79 23.74 36.22
CA ASP A 22 10.95 24.71 36.98
C ASP A 22 10.05 25.52 36.06
N GLU A 23 10.60 25.96 34.88
CA GLU A 23 9.79 26.62 33.85
C GLU A 23 8.70 25.70 33.31
N LYS A 24 9.01 24.43 33.03
CA LYS A 24 8.03 23.45 32.58
C LYS A 24 6.91 23.28 33.59
N LEU A 25 7.23 23.13 34.88
CA LEU A 25 6.23 22.99 35.93
C LEU A 25 5.36 24.23 36.08
N SER A 26 5.93 25.43 35.99
CA SER A 26 5.19 26.69 36.03
C SER A 26 4.22 26.81 34.84
N LEU A 27 4.70 26.53 33.64
CA LEU A 27 3.89 26.53 32.40
C LEU A 27 2.78 25.46 32.44
N LEU A 28 3.07 24.28 32.97
CA LEU A 28 2.05 23.20 33.14
C LEU A 28 0.92 23.65 34.07
N ARG A 29 1.25 24.31 35.19
CA ARG A 29 0.23 24.85 36.11
C ARG A 29 -0.64 25.91 35.45
N ARG A 30 -0.05 26.83 34.68
CA ARG A 30 -0.77 27.87 33.93
C ARG A 30 -1.63 27.27 32.82
N THR A 31 -1.11 26.29 32.11
CA THR A 31 -1.86 25.57 31.07
C THR A 31 -3.12 24.93 31.63
N ARG A 32 -3.06 24.33 32.81
CA ARG A 32 -4.24 23.76 33.50
C ARG A 32 -5.28 24.82 33.93
N GLN A 33 -4.84 26.06 34.11
CA GLN A 33 -5.74 27.20 34.38
C GLN A 33 -6.36 27.77 33.10
N GLY A 34 -6.08 27.20 31.94
CA GLY A 34 -6.65 27.60 30.65
C GLY A 34 -5.80 28.64 29.87
N ASP A 35 -4.56 28.92 30.31
CA ASP A 35 -3.66 29.85 29.61
C ASP A 35 -3.13 29.21 28.31
N LYS A 36 -3.71 29.63 27.18
CA LYS A 36 -3.32 29.16 25.83
C LYS A 36 -1.89 29.55 25.48
N LYS A 37 -1.43 30.74 25.91
CA LYS A 37 -0.05 31.19 25.62
C LYS A 37 0.98 30.31 26.33
N ALA A 38 0.72 29.96 27.60
CA ALA A 38 1.58 29.06 28.35
C ALA A 38 1.61 27.64 27.71
N ARG A 39 0.47 27.18 27.20
CA ARG A 39 0.39 25.90 26.46
C ARG A 39 1.23 25.92 25.19
N ASP A 40 1.13 26.97 24.38
CA ASP A 40 1.90 27.09 23.14
C ASP A 40 3.40 27.19 23.42
N GLU A 41 3.80 27.94 24.46
CA GLU A 41 5.19 28.04 24.88
C GLU A 41 5.74 26.70 25.37
N LEU A 42 4.94 25.94 26.12
CA LEU A 42 5.30 24.61 26.59
C LEU A 42 5.49 23.62 25.43
N ILE A 43 4.60 23.66 24.42
CA ILE A 43 4.72 22.84 23.21
C ILE A 43 6.04 23.16 22.49
N ARG A 44 6.27 24.46 22.19
CA ARG A 44 7.49 24.90 21.48
C ARG A 44 8.77 24.54 22.23
N GLY A 45 8.78 24.69 23.55
CA GLY A 45 9.94 24.37 24.39
C GLY A 45 10.23 22.87 24.55
N ASN A 46 9.32 21.98 24.12
CA ASN A 46 9.49 20.53 24.18
C ASN A 46 9.59 19.86 22.79
N LEU A 47 9.65 20.61 21.69
CA LEU A 47 9.80 20.04 20.34
C LEU A 47 11.10 19.24 20.20
N ARG A 48 12.18 19.64 20.90
CA ARG A 48 13.43 18.88 20.93
C ARG A 48 13.27 17.48 21.53
N LEU A 49 12.35 17.31 22.50
CA LEU A 49 12.00 15.99 23.03
C LEU A 49 11.36 15.10 21.95
N VAL A 50 10.47 15.67 21.12
CA VAL A 50 9.86 14.96 19.98
C VAL A 50 10.96 14.47 19.03
N LEU A 51 11.91 15.34 18.65
CA LEU A 51 13.02 14.96 17.78
C LEU A 51 13.86 13.82 18.34
N SER A 52 14.14 13.84 19.66
CA SER A 52 14.92 12.78 20.31
C SER A 52 14.20 11.41 20.29
N VAL A 53 12.85 11.42 20.34
CA VAL A 53 12.04 10.20 20.21
C VAL A 53 12.07 9.70 18.77
N LEU A 54 11.93 10.60 17.80
CA LEU A 54 11.88 10.25 16.37
C LEU A 54 13.19 9.65 15.84
N GLN A 55 14.32 9.98 16.42
CA GLN A 55 15.61 9.37 16.05
C GLN A 55 15.59 7.84 16.10
N LYS A 56 14.73 7.24 16.92
CA LYS A 56 14.55 5.78 17.00
C LYS A 56 13.71 5.19 15.86
N PHE A 57 13.03 6.04 15.11
CA PHE A 57 12.14 5.67 14.01
C PHE A 57 12.68 6.10 12.64
N THR A 58 13.85 6.77 12.59
CA THR A 58 14.56 7.12 11.35
C THR A 58 15.04 5.85 10.65
N GLY A 59 14.76 5.74 9.35
CA GLY A 59 15.12 4.56 8.53
C GLY A 59 13.91 3.79 7.99
N ARG A 60 12.69 4.22 8.31
CA ARG A 60 11.47 3.77 7.64
C ARG A 60 11.11 4.78 6.55
N SER A 61 10.49 4.32 5.46
CA SER A 61 10.20 5.08 4.25
C SER A 61 9.27 6.30 4.40
N ASP A 62 8.78 6.56 5.61
CA ASP A 62 7.85 7.66 5.88
C ASP A 62 8.55 9.01 5.94
N SER A 63 7.85 10.06 5.51
CA SER A 63 8.31 11.45 5.60
C SER A 63 8.65 11.81 7.05
N ALA A 64 9.87 12.30 7.28
CA ALA A 64 10.31 12.77 8.59
C ALA A 64 9.39 13.88 9.13
N ASP A 65 8.84 14.70 8.22
CA ASP A 65 7.92 15.79 8.55
C ASP A 65 6.59 15.24 9.09
N ASP A 66 6.04 14.19 8.49
CA ASP A 66 4.80 13.56 8.95
C ASP A 66 4.98 12.90 10.31
N LEU A 67 6.08 12.17 10.50
CA LEU A 67 6.41 11.58 11.80
C LEU A 67 6.57 12.65 12.88
N PHE A 68 7.16 13.80 12.54
CA PHE A 68 7.31 14.93 13.47
C PHE A 68 5.94 15.51 13.85
N GLN A 69 5.05 15.75 12.89
CA GLN A 69 3.71 16.26 13.17
C GLN A 69 2.92 15.29 14.08
N VAL A 70 2.99 14.00 13.81
CA VAL A 70 2.37 12.97 14.66
C VAL A 70 3.00 12.95 16.05
N GLY A 71 4.31 13.08 16.13
CA GLY A 71 5.03 13.19 17.42
C GLY A 71 4.59 14.42 18.22
N VAL A 72 4.38 15.56 17.55
CA VAL A 72 3.85 16.79 18.18
C VAL A 72 2.42 16.57 18.69
N VAL A 73 1.57 15.84 17.95
CA VAL A 73 0.24 15.47 18.46
C VAL A 73 0.35 14.62 19.73
N GLY A 74 1.30 13.68 19.78
CA GLY A 74 1.60 12.90 20.98
C GLY A 74 2.06 13.75 22.16
N LEU A 75 2.91 14.76 21.89
CA LEU A 75 3.35 15.74 22.89
C LEU A 75 2.17 16.56 23.43
N ILE A 76 1.28 17.04 22.55
CA ILE A 76 0.09 17.81 22.95
C ILE A 76 -0.81 16.96 23.87
N LYS A 77 -1.07 15.71 23.51
CA LYS A 77 -1.82 14.78 24.37
C LYS A 77 -1.15 14.56 25.72
N ALA A 78 0.18 14.48 25.72
CA ALA A 78 0.94 14.35 26.96
C ALA A 78 0.81 15.61 27.86
N ILE A 79 0.85 16.81 27.28
CA ILE A 79 0.66 18.09 28.01
C ILE A 79 -0.74 18.18 28.61
N ASP A 80 -1.76 17.84 27.83
CA ASP A 80 -3.17 17.94 28.24
C ASP A 80 -3.52 16.93 29.36
N ASN A 81 -2.88 15.76 29.37
CA ASN A 81 -3.17 14.67 30.32
C ASN A 81 -2.20 14.60 31.52
N PHE A 82 -1.07 15.30 31.49
CA PHE A 82 -0.08 15.22 32.56
C PHE A 82 -0.58 15.84 33.88
N ASP A 83 -0.50 15.12 34.99
CA ASP A 83 -0.77 15.66 36.31
C ASP A 83 0.53 15.98 37.07
N PRO A 84 0.81 17.27 37.36
CA PRO A 84 1.99 17.68 38.12
C PRO A 84 2.04 17.15 39.57
N LYS A 85 0.96 16.55 40.05
CA LYS A 85 0.92 15.91 41.39
C LYS A 85 1.72 14.61 41.43
N PHE A 86 1.95 13.97 40.27
CA PHE A 86 2.81 12.81 40.21
C PHE A 86 4.28 13.28 40.28
N GLU A 87 5.05 12.69 41.18
CA GLU A 87 6.48 12.98 41.36
C GLU A 87 7.35 12.42 40.20
N VAL A 88 6.90 12.61 38.98
CA VAL A 88 7.57 12.11 37.77
C VAL A 88 7.90 13.30 36.86
N LYS A 89 9.11 13.28 36.27
CA LYS A 89 9.49 14.31 35.28
C LYS A 89 8.57 14.25 34.08
N PHE A 90 8.15 15.42 33.58
CA PHE A 90 7.29 15.52 32.39
C PHE A 90 7.86 14.75 31.19
N SER A 91 9.18 14.82 30.97
CA SER A 91 9.85 14.12 29.86
C SER A 91 9.67 12.60 29.91
N SER A 92 9.69 12.01 31.13
CA SER A 92 9.50 10.56 31.32
C SER A 92 8.07 10.13 31.01
N TYR A 93 7.09 10.97 31.25
CA TYR A 93 5.70 10.74 30.89
C TYR A 93 5.42 10.98 29.41
N ALA A 94 5.98 12.06 28.83
CA ALA A 94 5.72 12.44 27.45
C ALA A 94 6.39 11.47 26.45
N HIS A 95 7.57 10.94 26.76
CA HIS A 95 8.31 10.04 25.87
C HIS A 95 7.49 8.82 25.40
N PRO A 96 6.87 8.00 26.28
CA PRO A 96 6.04 6.88 25.84
C PRO A 96 4.77 7.31 25.10
N MET A 97 4.19 8.47 25.42
CA MET A 97 3.02 9.02 24.72
C MET A 97 3.36 9.39 23.28
N ILE A 98 4.46 10.11 23.07
CA ILE A 98 4.97 10.49 21.74
C ILE A 98 5.28 9.22 20.94
N ALA A 99 6.06 8.28 21.51
CA ALA A 99 6.42 7.04 20.85
C ALA A 99 5.19 6.18 20.53
N GLY A 100 4.17 6.19 21.37
CA GLY A 100 2.92 5.49 21.17
C GLY A 100 2.14 6.00 19.97
N GLU A 101 2.01 7.33 19.81
CA GLU A 101 1.34 7.94 18.66
C GLU A 101 2.10 7.68 17.36
N VAL A 102 3.43 7.78 17.39
CA VAL A 102 4.26 7.48 16.22
C VAL A 102 4.12 5.99 15.81
N ARG A 103 4.19 5.05 16.76
CA ARG A 103 3.97 3.62 16.45
C ARG A 103 2.57 3.35 15.92
N ARG A 104 1.56 4.04 16.45
CA ARG A 104 0.18 3.91 15.98
C ARG A 104 0.06 4.40 14.54
N TYR A 105 0.63 5.56 14.24
CA TYR A 105 0.66 6.10 12.89
C TYR A 105 1.34 5.14 11.91
N LEU A 106 2.57 4.68 12.20
CA LEU A 106 3.32 3.73 11.38
C LEU A 106 2.56 2.42 11.14
N ARG A 107 1.76 1.98 12.11
CA ARG A 107 0.92 0.80 11.96
C ARG A 107 -0.30 1.03 11.07
N ASP A 108 -0.95 2.18 11.22
CA ASP A 108 -2.25 2.46 10.62
C ASP A 108 -2.12 3.12 9.23
N PHE A 109 -1.00 3.77 8.95
CA PHE A 109 -0.71 4.52 7.72
C PHE A 109 0.15 3.72 6.71
N GLN A 110 -0.26 2.47 6.45
CA GLN A 110 0.39 1.71 5.37
C GLN A 110 -0.38 1.87 4.05
N PRO A 111 0.31 1.94 2.88
CA PRO A 111 -0.32 2.08 1.57
C PRO A 111 -1.33 0.97 1.28
N VAL A 112 -1.05 -0.24 1.75
CA VAL A 112 -1.94 -1.40 1.64
C VAL A 112 -2.40 -1.80 3.04
N ARG A 113 -3.72 -1.85 3.24
CA ARG A 113 -4.30 -2.25 4.53
C ARG A 113 -4.18 -3.76 4.74
N VAL A 114 -3.37 -4.15 5.72
CA VAL A 114 -3.22 -5.55 6.16
C VAL A 114 -4.06 -5.79 7.43
N SER A 115 -4.78 -6.92 7.50
CA SER A 115 -5.54 -7.30 8.69
C SER A 115 -4.62 -7.50 9.91
N ARG A 116 -5.17 -7.32 11.12
CA ARG A 116 -4.38 -7.52 12.36
C ARG A 116 -3.88 -8.96 12.49
N SER A 117 -4.75 -9.93 12.19
CA SER A 117 -4.40 -11.35 12.26
C SER A 117 -3.21 -11.72 11.34
N LEU A 118 -3.22 -11.25 10.10
CA LEU A 118 -2.11 -11.46 9.16
C LEU A 118 -0.82 -10.80 9.65
N ARG A 119 -0.91 -9.60 10.21
CA ARG A 119 0.26 -8.88 10.73
C ARG A 119 0.84 -9.56 11.97
N ASP A 120 -0.02 -10.05 12.88
CA ASP A 120 0.42 -10.80 14.06
C ASP A 120 1.05 -12.12 13.64
N LEU A 121 0.50 -12.81 12.65
CA LEU A 121 1.08 -14.02 12.08
C LEU A 121 2.42 -13.75 11.42
N ALA A 122 2.53 -12.68 10.61
CA ALA A 122 3.80 -12.27 10.01
C ALA A 122 4.87 -11.99 11.07
N TYR A 123 4.52 -11.29 12.14
CA TYR A 123 5.45 -11.02 13.24
C TYR A 123 5.92 -12.30 13.95
N LYS A 124 5.00 -13.24 14.25
CA LYS A 124 5.34 -14.55 14.80
C LYS A 124 6.29 -15.32 13.87
N SER A 125 6.00 -15.31 12.56
CA SER A 125 6.80 -15.98 11.54
C SER A 125 8.21 -15.39 11.42
N MET A 126 8.34 -14.05 11.51
CA MET A 126 9.64 -13.38 11.51
C MET A 126 10.48 -13.74 12.74
N LEU A 127 9.88 -13.76 13.94
CA LEU A 127 10.57 -14.19 15.16
C LEU A 127 11.00 -15.67 15.10
N ALA A 128 10.15 -16.54 14.54
CA ALA A 128 10.51 -17.94 14.33
C ALA A 128 11.65 -18.07 13.31
N LYS A 129 11.62 -17.29 12.23
CA LYS A 129 12.70 -17.23 11.23
C LYS A 129 14.03 -16.83 11.87
N GLU A 130 14.06 -15.78 12.70
CA GLU A 130 15.26 -15.32 13.40
C GLU A 130 15.82 -16.42 14.32
N LYS A 131 14.98 -17.01 15.17
CA LYS A 131 15.38 -18.12 16.07
C LYS A 131 15.94 -19.33 15.32
N LEU A 132 15.28 -19.72 14.23
CA LEU A 132 15.72 -20.86 13.43
C LEU A 132 17.01 -20.56 12.69
N THR A 133 17.20 -19.32 12.22
CA THR A 133 18.45 -18.89 11.59
C THR A 133 19.62 -18.98 12.56
N GLU A 134 19.45 -18.57 13.81
CA GLU A 134 20.47 -18.71 14.85
C GLU A 134 20.79 -20.19 15.18
N LYS A 135 19.73 -21.03 15.23
CA LYS A 135 19.93 -22.47 15.55
C LYS A 135 20.56 -23.25 14.40
N LEU A 136 20.12 -23.00 13.18
CA LEU A 136 20.51 -23.77 11.99
C LEU A 136 21.74 -23.21 11.30
N MET A 137 22.16 -21.97 11.62
CA MET A 137 23.23 -21.21 10.96
C MET A 137 23.03 -21.11 9.43
N ARG A 138 21.78 -21.16 8.98
CA ARG A 138 21.30 -20.97 7.61
C ARG A 138 19.89 -20.37 7.59
N GLU A 139 19.47 -19.89 6.46
CA GLU A 139 18.09 -19.43 6.30
C GLU A 139 17.11 -20.61 6.37
N PRO A 140 16.09 -20.56 7.26
CA PRO A 140 15.11 -21.63 7.39
C PRO A 140 14.12 -21.64 6.20
N THR A 141 13.63 -22.82 5.88
CA THR A 141 12.57 -23.00 4.89
C THR A 141 11.21 -22.61 5.45
N THR A 142 10.25 -22.30 4.58
CA THR A 142 8.87 -22.00 5.00
C THR A 142 8.21 -23.14 5.76
N THR A 143 8.61 -24.41 5.49
CA THR A 143 8.12 -25.60 6.18
C THR A 143 8.65 -25.64 7.63
N GLU A 144 9.93 -25.36 7.84
CA GLU A 144 10.52 -25.29 9.18
C GLU A 144 9.92 -24.17 10.03
N ILE A 145 9.59 -23.02 9.41
CA ILE A 145 8.87 -21.94 10.08
C ILE A 145 7.45 -22.38 10.46
N ALA A 146 6.75 -23.12 9.58
CA ALA A 146 5.41 -23.65 9.85
C ALA A 146 5.41 -24.64 11.03
N GLU A 147 6.40 -25.53 11.09
CA GLU A 147 6.58 -26.48 12.21
C GLU A 147 6.86 -25.75 13.54
N GLU A 148 7.70 -24.71 13.53
CA GLU A 148 8.03 -23.95 14.76
C GLU A 148 6.85 -23.08 15.24
N THR A 149 6.04 -22.52 14.31
CA THR A 149 4.90 -21.66 14.66
C THR A 149 3.60 -22.41 14.90
N GLY A 150 3.47 -23.63 14.37
CA GLY A 150 2.25 -24.44 14.40
C GLY A 150 1.14 -23.95 13.48
N GLU A 151 1.47 -23.10 12.50
CA GLU A 151 0.54 -22.50 11.57
C GLU A 151 0.69 -23.08 10.15
N ASP A 152 -0.32 -22.96 9.31
CA ASP A 152 -0.24 -23.50 7.94
C ASP A 152 0.80 -22.75 7.09
N ARG A 153 1.50 -23.50 6.24
CA ARG A 153 2.53 -22.96 5.36
C ARG A 153 2.01 -21.88 4.40
N CYS A 154 0.79 -22.07 3.86
CA CYS A 154 0.20 -21.09 2.95
C CYS A 154 -0.13 -19.77 3.67
N ASP A 155 -0.61 -19.87 4.91
CA ASP A 155 -0.92 -18.70 5.73
C ASP A 155 0.36 -17.92 6.10
N ILE A 156 1.45 -18.62 6.40
CA ILE A 156 2.75 -18.00 6.69
C ILE A 156 3.28 -17.25 5.46
N VAL A 157 3.26 -17.87 4.28
CA VAL A 157 3.71 -17.21 3.04
C VAL A 157 2.86 -15.97 2.77
N THR A 158 1.53 -16.11 2.84
CA THR A 158 0.60 -14.99 2.63
C THR A 158 0.83 -13.87 3.65
N ALA A 159 1.06 -14.21 4.92
CA ALA A 159 1.32 -13.22 5.96
C ALA A 159 2.65 -12.49 5.74
N MET A 160 3.73 -13.20 5.41
CA MET A 160 5.04 -12.60 5.15
C MET A 160 5.04 -11.70 3.92
N GLU A 161 4.36 -12.11 2.84
CA GLU A 161 4.20 -11.30 1.63
C GLU A 161 3.34 -10.05 1.86
N SER A 162 2.29 -10.17 2.68
CA SER A 162 1.37 -9.06 2.96
C SER A 162 2.00 -7.87 3.70
N VAL A 163 3.09 -8.11 4.43
CA VAL A 163 3.82 -7.08 5.22
C VAL A 163 4.96 -6.46 4.41
N SER A 164 5.29 -7.00 3.22
CA SER A 164 6.31 -6.41 2.36
C SER A 164 5.88 -5.01 1.89
N GLU A 165 6.82 -4.07 1.91
CA GLU A 165 6.56 -2.71 1.44
C GLU A 165 6.41 -2.69 -0.09
N PRO A 166 5.41 -1.95 -0.62
CA PRO A 166 5.27 -1.80 -2.06
C PRO A 166 6.45 -0.99 -2.63
N VAL A 167 6.96 -1.46 -3.76
CA VAL A 167 8.05 -0.81 -4.50
C VAL A 167 7.47 0.24 -5.45
N SER A 168 8.13 1.39 -5.58
CA SER A 168 7.71 2.41 -6.54
C SER A 168 7.89 1.92 -7.98
N LEU A 169 6.87 2.13 -8.82
CA LEU A 169 6.98 1.84 -10.25
C LEU A 169 8.07 2.69 -10.95
N TYR A 170 8.36 3.87 -10.39
CA TYR A 170 9.39 4.77 -10.89
C TYR A 170 10.72 4.63 -10.13
N GLU A 171 10.90 3.54 -9.37
CA GLU A 171 12.19 3.24 -8.79
C GLU A 171 13.17 2.81 -9.89
N PRO A 172 14.36 3.42 -9.97
CA PRO A 172 15.35 3.05 -10.96
C PRO A 172 15.94 1.68 -10.65
N VAL A 173 15.76 0.72 -11.55
CA VAL A 173 16.36 -0.62 -11.44
C VAL A 173 17.82 -0.59 -11.93
N TYR A 174 18.09 0.23 -12.93
CA TYR A 174 19.40 0.38 -13.52
C TYR A 174 19.61 1.82 -14.00
N SER A 175 20.75 2.40 -13.66
CA SER A 175 21.13 3.75 -14.07
C SER A 175 22.59 3.75 -14.53
N GLU A 176 22.83 3.75 -15.84
CA GLU A 176 24.14 4.04 -16.44
C GLU A 176 24.02 5.17 -17.45
N ALA A 177 24.97 6.08 -17.40
CA ALA A 177 25.36 7.05 -18.44
C ALA A 177 24.24 7.68 -19.31
N GLY A 178 23.03 7.91 -18.76
CA GLY A 178 21.96 8.65 -19.44
C GLY A 178 20.67 7.88 -19.71
N ASP A 179 20.67 6.57 -19.62
CA ASP A 179 19.45 5.75 -19.71
C ASP A 179 19.11 5.15 -18.35
N THR A 180 17.98 5.59 -17.77
CA THR A 180 17.47 5.05 -16.50
C THR A 180 16.32 4.12 -16.81
N LEU A 181 16.45 2.82 -16.49
CA LEU A 181 15.38 1.84 -16.57
C LEU A 181 14.62 1.82 -15.25
N TYR A 182 13.31 1.99 -15.32
CA TYR A 182 12.41 1.96 -14.19
C TYR A 182 11.73 0.59 -14.06
N VAL A 183 11.19 0.29 -12.86
CA VAL A 183 10.40 -0.93 -12.63
C VAL A 183 9.21 -1.02 -13.60
N VAL A 184 8.55 0.10 -13.92
CA VAL A 184 7.43 0.16 -14.85
C VAL A 184 7.79 -0.35 -16.25
N ASP A 185 9.03 -0.15 -16.71
CA ASP A 185 9.49 -0.57 -18.04
C ASP A 185 9.66 -2.09 -18.14
N GLN A 186 9.74 -2.80 -16.99
CA GLN A 186 9.86 -4.26 -16.93
C GLN A 186 8.52 -4.98 -16.81
N ILE A 187 7.44 -4.23 -16.54
CA ILE A 187 6.10 -4.81 -16.38
C ILE A 187 5.51 -5.02 -17.78
N LYS A 188 5.30 -6.29 -18.12
CA LYS A 188 4.63 -6.66 -19.37
C LYS A 188 3.13 -6.35 -19.29
N ASP A 189 2.58 -5.85 -20.40
CA ASP A 189 1.12 -5.81 -20.57
C ASP A 189 0.56 -7.24 -20.59
N SER A 190 -0.54 -7.47 -19.87
CA SER A 190 -1.26 -8.74 -19.87
C SER A 190 -2.09 -8.96 -21.15
N CYS A 191 -2.28 -7.93 -21.96
CA CYS A 191 -2.87 -8.06 -23.30
C CYS A 191 -1.87 -8.74 -24.25
N ASP A 192 -2.14 -10.01 -24.53
CA ASP A 192 -1.37 -10.72 -25.56
C ASP A 192 -1.66 -10.06 -26.92
N ASP A 193 -0.60 -9.68 -27.64
CA ASP A 193 -0.69 -9.11 -29.00
C ASP A 193 -1.53 -9.96 -29.95
N LYS A 194 -1.59 -11.28 -29.72
CA LYS A 194 -2.48 -12.20 -30.41
C LYS A 194 -3.96 -11.83 -30.26
N THR A 195 -4.41 -11.52 -29.05
CA THR A 195 -5.84 -11.23 -28.80
C THR A 195 -6.28 -10.00 -29.59
N TRP A 196 -5.43 -8.96 -29.67
CA TRP A 196 -5.71 -7.76 -30.44
C TRP A 196 -5.69 -8.03 -31.97
N LEU A 197 -4.71 -8.82 -32.44
CA LEU A 197 -4.61 -9.22 -33.84
C LEU A 197 -5.82 -10.09 -34.24
N ASP A 198 -6.22 -11.03 -33.39
CA ASP A 198 -7.39 -11.86 -33.60
C ASP A 198 -8.69 -11.04 -33.66
N GLU A 199 -8.86 -10.08 -32.74
CA GLU A 199 -10.00 -9.13 -32.82
C GLU A 199 -10.02 -8.32 -34.13
N LEU A 200 -8.86 -7.85 -34.58
CA LEU A 200 -8.72 -7.09 -35.81
C LEU A 200 -9.08 -7.96 -37.02
N ALA A 201 -8.55 -9.20 -37.06
CA ALA A 201 -8.83 -10.17 -38.10
C ALA A 201 -10.33 -10.54 -38.17
N VAL A 202 -10.98 -10.77 -37.00
CA VAL A 202 -12.44 -10.99 -36.91
C VAL A 202 -13.20 -9.79 -37.45
N LYS A 203 -12.85 -8.57 -37.05
CA LYS A 203 -13.51 -7.33 -37.52
C LYS A 203 -13.39 -7.16 -39.02
N GLN A 204 -12.19 -7.40 -39.58
CA GLN A 204 -11.95 -7.33 -41.04
C GLN A 204 -12.75 -8.40 -41.79
N THR A 205 -12.78 -9.63 -41.31
CA THR A 205 -13.54 -10.72 -41.93
C THR A 205 -15.04 -10.44 -41.91
N ILE A 206 -15.58 -10.00 -40.78
CA ILE A 206 -16.99 -9.58 -40.69
C ILE A 206 -17.25 -8.44 -41.68
N ALA A 207 -16.31 -7.49 -41.83
CA ALA A 207 -16.46 -6.40 -42.81
C ALA A 207 -16.49 -6.86 -44.26
N SER A 208 -15.88 -8.01 -44.62
CA SER A 208 -15.87 -8.58 -45.96
C SER A 208 -17.10 -9.45 -46.28
N LEU A 209 -17.88 -9.86 -45.26
CA LEU A 209 -19.07 -10.70 -45.47
C LEU A 209 -20.17 -9.94 -46.24
N GLN A 210 -21.07 -10.70 -46.92
CA GLN A 210 -22.22 -10.13 -47.58
C GLN A 210 -23.23 -9.50 -46.59
N PRO A 211 -23.96 -8.43 -46.97
CA PRO A 211 -24.87 -7.75 -46.07
C PRO A 211 -25.91 -8.66 -45.39
N ARG A 212 -26.36 -9.70 -46.06
CA ARG A 212 -27.27 -10.71 -45.51
C ARG A 212 -26.61 -11.57 -44.46
N GLU A 213 -25.38 -12.03 -44.70
CA GLU A 213 -24.57 -12.83 -43.74
C GLU A 213 -24.28 -12.00 -42.47
N LYS A 214 -23.87 -10.72 -42.61
CA LYS A 214 -23.68 -9.80 -41.50
C LYS A 214 -24.91 -9.64 -40.64
N LYS A 215 -26.06 -9.43 -41.26
CA LYS A 215 -27.33 -9.25 -40.55
C LYS A 215 -27.75 -10.48 -39.79
N ILE A 216 -27.53 -11.69 -40.34
CA ILE A 216 -27.81 -12.97 -39.68
C ILE A 216 -26.89 -13.12 -38.46
N LEU A 217 -25.56 -12.93 -38.60
CA LEU A 217 -24.62 -13.05 -37.49
C LEU A 217 -24.94 -12.03 -36.40
N TYR A 218 -25.25 -10.78 -36.77
CA TYR A 218 -25.62 -9.76 -35.79
C TYR A 218 -26.86 -10.13 -34.97
N LEU A 219 -27.92 -10.61 -35.65
CA LEU A 219 -29.15 -11.00 -34.98
C LEU A 219 -28.97 -12.24 -34.08
N ARG A 220 -28.13 -13.20 -34.51
CA ARG A 220 -27.84 -14.43 -33.77
C ARG A 220 -26.94 -14.18 -32.55
N PHE A 221 -25.79 -13.58 -32.75
CA PHE A 221 -24.74 -13.49 -31.72
C PHE A 221 -24.82 -12.22 -30.86
N PHE A 222 -25.28 -11.11 -31.40
CA PHE A 222 -25.38 -9.86 -30.63
C PHE A 222 -26.80 -9.59 -30.08
N LYS A 223 -27.84 -10.08 -30.77
CA LYS A 223 -29.24 -9.92 -30.30
C LYS A 223 -29.82 -11.18 -29.68
N GLY A 224 -29.11 -12.31 -29.67
CA GLY A 224 -29.52 -13.56 -29.05
C GLY A 224 -30.75 -14.23 -29.70
N LYS A 225 -31.10 -13.88 -30.96
CA LYS A 225 -32.30 -14.45 -31.62
C LYS A 225 -32.08 -15.86 -32.08
N THR A 226 -33.14 -16.67 -32.07
CA THR A 226 -33.15 -18.02 -32.62
C THR A 226 -33.15 -18.01 -34.16
N GLN A 227 -32.71 -19.09 -34.80
CA GLN A 227 -32.72 -19.18 -36.27
C GLN A 227 -34.12 -18.98 -36.87
N MET A 228 -35.18 -19.45 -36.18
CA MET A 228 -36.58 -19.28 -36.62
C MET A 228 -37.01 -17.80 -36.57
N GLU A 229 -36.67 -17.08 -35.52
CA GLU A 229 -36.97 -15.63 -35.40
C GLU A 229 -36.24 -14.81 -36.45
N VAL A 230 -34.96 -15.17 -36.71
CA VAL A 230 -34.17 -14.52 -37.78
C VAL A 230 -34.75 -14.81 -39.15
N ALA A 231 -35.20 -16.07 -39.41
CA ALA A 231 -35.88 -16.46 -40.64
C ALA A 231 -37.14 -15.63 -40.88
N GLY A 232 -38.00 -15.45 -39.87
CA GLY A 232 -39.19 -14.58 -39.94
C GLY A 232 -38.87 -13.12 -40.18
N GLN A 233 -37.76 -12.59 -39.55
CA GLN A 233 -37.41 -11.19 -39.68
C GLN A 233 -36.73 -10.84 -41.01
N ILE A 234 -36.04 -11.77 -41.65
CA ILE A 234 -35.33 -11.59 -42.92
C ILE A 234 -36.18 -12.05 -44.11
N GLY A 235 -37.25 -12.83 -43.88
CA GLY A 235 -38.16 -13.32 -44.91
C GLY A 235 -37.58 -14.51 -45.69
N ILE A 236 -36.80 -15.38 -45.07
CA ILE A 236 -36.23 -16.60 -45.69
C ILE A 236 -36.51 -17.83 -44.82
N SER A 237 -36.32 -19.04 -45.35
CA SER A 237 -36.55 -20.26 -44.59
C SER A 237 -35.46 -20.43 -43.49
N GLN A 238 -35.82 -21.13 -42.38
CA GLN A 238 -34.84 -21.45 -41.30
C GLN A 238 -33.66 -22.27 -41.84
N ALA A 239 -33.86 -23.17 -42.78
CA ALA A 239 -32.80 -23.94 -43.41
C ALA A 239 -31.80 -23.05 -44.18
N GLN A 240 -32.28 -21.96 -44.83
CA GLN A 240 -31.42 -20.98 -45.50
C GLN A 240 -30.64 -20.17 -44.50
N VAL A 241 -31.24 -19.74 -43.34
CA VAL A 241 -30.54 -19.06 -42.27
C VAL A 241 -29.41 -19.93 -41.74
N SER A 242 -29.67 -21.22 -41.44
CA SER A 242 -28.65 -22.16 -40.96
C SER A 242 -27.48 -22.32 -41.91
N ARG A 243 -27.77 -22.46 -43.24
CA ARG A 243 -26.69 -22.56 -44.28
C ARG A 243 -25.87 -21.29 -44.38
N LEU A 244 -26.49 -20.10 -44.36
CA LEU A 244 -25.81 -18.82 -44.44
C LEU A 244 -24.98 -18.53 -43.16
N GLU A 245 -25.51 -18.88 -41.98
CA GLU A 245 -24.79 -18.81 -40.71
C GLU A 245 -23.53 -19.68 -40.74
N LYS A 246 -23.68 -20.96 -41.14
CA LYS A 246 -22.56 -21.90 -41.26
C LYS A 246 -21.49 -21.40 -42.24
N ASN A 247 -21.90 -20.95 -43.44
CA ASN A 247 -20.98 -20.43 -44.43
C ASN A 247 -20.22 -19.20 -43.95
N ALA A 248 -20.89 -18.31 -43.23
CA ALA A 248 -20.28 -17.13 -42.68
C ALA A 248 -19.24 -17.49 -41.59
N LEU A 249 -19.58 -18.43 -40.69
CA LEU A 249 -18.67 -18.95 -39.68
C LEU A 249 -17.47 -19.68 -40.28
N ASP A 250 -17.68 -20.48 -41.34
CA ASP A 250 -16.60 -21.17 -42.03
C ASP A 250 -15.63 -20.20 -42.74
N LYS A 251 -16.16 -19.06 -43.25
CA LYS A 251 -15.30 -17.99 -43.77
C LYS A 251 -14.46 -17.32 -42.68
N ILE A 252 -15.05 -17.10 -41.52
CA ILE A 252 -14.32 -16.56 -40.36
C ILE A 252 -13.21 -17.54 -39.91
N LYS A 253 -13.56 -18.83 -39.74
CA LYS A 253 -12.61 -19.86 -39.31
C LYS A 253 -11.42 -20.08 -40.25
N LYS A 254 -11.58 -19.84 -41.55
CA LYS A 254 -10.48 -19.99 -42.52
C LYS A 254 -9.40 -18.91 -42.43
N GLN A 255 -9.65 -17.87 -41.70
CA GLN A 255 -8.66 -16.78 -41.49
C GLN A 255 -7.91 -16.91 -40.16
N PHE A 256 -8.29 -17.87 -39.33
CA PHE A 256 -7.62 -18.28 -38.09
C PHE A 256 -7.04 -19.69 -38.25
#